data_3628ab3ec53f9d1b6ab8d7920efc1bd6
#
_entry.id   3628ab3ec53f9d1b6ab8d7920efc1bd6
#
_cell.length_a   1.000
_cell.length_b   1.000
_cell.length_c   1.000
_cell.angle_alpha   90.00
_cell.angle_beta   90.00
_cell.angle_gamma   90.00
#
_symmetry.space_group_name_H-M   'P 1'
#
loop_
_entity.id
_entity.type
_entity.pdbx_description
1 polymer ?
#
loop_
_entity_poly.entity_id
_entity_poly.type
_entity_poly.pdbx_seq_one_letter_code
_entity_poly.pdbx_strand_id
1 'polypeptide(L)'
;LIGIHTLDILASAAIRKNKEEADCLYCAMLDARRMEVYSSIYDSHLNTIRATTADIVDADSYASFLENGKVCFFGDGAAKCETVITSPNACFIDGIYPLAVNMASLSQKAYDDGRFENVAYFEPFYLKEFQATIAKNKVLNEALGKNK
;
A
#
# COMPACT_ATOMS: atom_id res chain seq x y z
N LEU A 1 -4.76 -4.52 -22.73
CA LEU A 1 -4.89 -4.07 -21.36
C LEU A 1 -3.52 -4.16 -20.66
N ILE A 2 -3.17 -3.14 -19.88
CA ILE A 2 -1.98 -3.13 -19.01
C ILE A 2 -2.48 -2.82 -17.59
N GLY A 3 -2.17 -3.69 -16.65
CA GLY A 3 -2.43 -3.50 -15.22
C GLY A 3 -1.19 -2.93 -14.53
N ILE A 4 -1.34 -1.88 -13.71
CA ILE A 4 -0.27 -1.33 -12.87
C ILE A 4 -0.77 -1.32 -11.43
N HIS A 5 0.01 -1.90 -10.51
CA HIS A 5 -0.35 -1.90 -9.09
C HIS A 5 -0.34 -0.49 -8.51
N THR A 6 -1.33 -0.17 -7.70
CA THR A 6 -1.46 1.15 -7.07
C THR A 6 -0.25 1.49 -6.20
N LEU A 7 0.33 0.50 -5.50
CA LEU A 7 1.52 0.70 -4.67
C LEU A 7 2.76 1.04 -5.52
N ASP A 8 2.91 0.48 -6.72
CA ASP A 8 3.98 0.84 -7.65
C ASP A 8 3.85 2.29 -8.12
N ILE A 9 2.60 2.74 -8.37
CA ILE A 9 2.32 4.14 -8.76
C ILE A 9 2.72 5.11 -7.65
N LEU A 10 2.36 4.79 -6.40
CA LEU A 10 2.75 5.57 -5.23
C LEU A 10 4.26 5.60 -5.06
N ALA A 11 4.94 4.44 -5.14
CA ALA A 11 6.38 4.33 -5.01
C ALA A 11 7.12 5.13 -6.09
N SER A 12 6.70 5.02 -7.36
CA SER A 12 7.25 5.80 -8.47
C SER A 12 7.13 7.31 -8.22
N ALA A 13 6.00 7.76 -7.66
CA ALA A 13 5.79 9.17 -7.34
C ALA A 13 6.70 9.64 -6.19
N ALA A 14 6.82 8.84 -5.12
CA ALA A 14 7.62 9.15 -3.95
C ALA A 14 9.12 9.22 -4.29
N ILE A 15 9.64 8.22 -4.99
CA ILE A 15 11.04 8.16 -5.45
C ILE A 15 11.37 9.39 -6.29
N ARG A 16 10.47 9.78 -7.21
CA ARG A 16 10.65 10.95 -8.06
C ARG A 16 10.65 12.26 -7.29
N LYS A 17 9.83 12.36 -6.22
CA LYS A 17 9.76 13.54 -5.34
C LYS A 17 10.99 13.65 -4.44
N ASN A 18 11.57 12.52 -4.03
CA ASN A 18 12.62 12.43 -3.00
C ASN A 18 14.00 12.03 -3.59
N LYS A 19 14.34 12.56 -4.75
CA LYS A 19 15.56 12.18 -5.51
C LYS A 19 16.88 12.38 -4.77
N GLU A 20 16.89 13.23 -3.75
CA GLU A 20 18.11 13.59 -3.00
C GLU A 20 18.48 12.52 -1.94
N GLU A 21 17.54 11.67 -1.55
CA GLU A 21 17.78 10.56 -0.60
C GLU A 21 17.88 9.21 -1.33
N ALA A 22 19.05 8.94 -1.92
CA ALA A 22 19.27 7.71 -2.67
C ALA A 22 19.34 6.43 -1.80
N ASP A 23 19.68 6.56 -0.53
CA ASP A 23 19.96 5.45 0.39
C ASP A 23 18.79 5.14 1.34
N CYS A 24 17.55 5.27 0.89
CA CYS A 24 16.39 4.87 1.69
C CYS A 24 15.52 3.83 0.99
N LEU A 25 14.79 3.07 1.78
CA LEU A 25 13.71 2.23 1.29
C LEU A 25 12.41 3.04 1.23
N TYR A 26 11.54 2.66 0.33
CA TYR A 26 10.27 3.33 0.04
C TYR A 26 9.11 2.40 0.35
N CYS A 27 8.37 2.68 1.43
CA CYS A 27 7.22 1.89 1.86
C CYS A 27 5.91 2.58 1.44
N ALA A 28 5.32 2.11 0.37
CA ALA A 28 4.01 2.56 -0.10
C ALA A 28 2.91 1.93 0.77
N MET A 29 1.93 2.73 1.21
CA MET A 29 0.84 2.31 2.10
C MET A 29 -0.52 2.75 1.59
N LEU A 30 -1.46 1.81 1.49
CA LEU A 30 -2.88 2.09 1.27
C LEU A 30 -3.66 1.77 2.55
N ASP A 31 -4.61 2.63 2.91
CA ASP A 31 -5.45 2.43 4.09
C ASP A 31 -6.36 1.20 3.94
N ALA A 32 -6.28 0.26 4.89
CA ALA A 32 -7.13 -0.92 4.98
C ALA A 32 -8.04 -0.91 6.21
N ARG A 33 -8.33 0.29 6.75
CA ARG A 33 -9.11 0.58 7.95
C ARG A 33 -8.38 0.23 9.26
N ARG A 34 -8.79 0.88 10.36
CA ARG A 34 -8.13 0.74 11.69
C ARG A 34 -6.62 0.96 11.55
N MET A 35 -5.79 0.15 12.24
CA MET A 35 -4.34 0.18 12.12
C MET A 35 -3.80 -0.80 11.06
N GLU A 36 -4.62 -1.19 10.08
CA GLU A 36 -4.21 -2.06 8.99
C GLU A 36 -3.95 -1.26 7.71
N VAL A 37 -2.89 -1.65 6.99
CA VAL A 37 -2.52 -1.09 5.68
C VAL A 37 -2.21 -2.20 4.69
N TYR A 38 -2.43 -1.95 3.41
CA TYR A 38 -1.76 -2.72 2.36
C TYR A 38 -0.45 -2.02 2.06
N SER A 39 0.67 -2.72 2.19
CA SER A 39 1.98 -2.11 1.96
C SER A 39 2.90 -2.97 1.10
N SER A 40 3.83 -2.30 0.44
CA SER A 40 4.94 -2.91 -0.30
C SER A 40 6.17 -2.02 -0.14
N ILE A 41 7.37 -2.63 -0.11
CA ILE A 41 8.63 -1.91 0.08
C ILE A 41 9.48 -2.03 -1.17
N TYR A 42 10.06 -0.90 -1.58
CA TYR A 42 10.87 -0.75 -2.78
C TYR A 42 12.22 -0.11 -2.44
N ASP A 43 13.21 -0.33 -3.30
CA ASP A 43 14.43 0.47 -3.32
C ASP A 43 14.25 1.75 -4.17
N SER A 44 15.29 2.57 -4.24
CA SER A 44 15.30 3.83 -5.04
C SER A 44 15.21 3.61 -6.56
N HIS A 45 15.37 2.37 -7.03
CA HIS A 45 15.24 1.98 -8.44
C HIS A 45 13.89 1.35 -8.76
N LEU A 46 12.95 1.38 -7.78
CA LEU A 46 11.63 0.76 -7.88
C LEU A 46 11.68 -0.79 -7.96
N ASN A 47 12.77 -1.41 -7.51
CA ASN A 47 12.77 -2.86 -7.32
C ASN A 47 12.01 -3.22 -6.05
N THR A 48 11.16 -4.24 -6.11
CA THR A 48 10.39 -4.70 -4.96
C THR A 48 11.29 -5.46 -3.99
N ILE A 49 11.47 -4.91 -2.79
CA ILE A 49 12.21 -5.52 -1.67
C ILE A 49 11.28 -6.42 -0.85
N ARG A 50 10.05 -5.97 -0.62
CA ARG A 50 8.99 -6.75 0.02
C ARG A 50 7.70 -6.63 -0.80
N ALA A 51 7.17 -7.77 -1.20
CA ALA A 51 5.90 -7.85 -1.93
C ALA A 51 4.73 -7.31 -1.09
N THR A 52 3.62 -7.02 -1.75
CA THR A 52 2.41 -6.48 -1.12
C THR A 52 1.89 -7.42 -0.04
N THR A 53 1.71 -6.88 1.16
CA THR A 53 1.13 -7.54 2.33
C THR A 53 0.05 -6.68 2.97
N ALA A 54 -0.82 -7.33 3.77
CA ALA A 54 -1.75 -6.65 4.65
C ALA A 54 -1.14 -6.66 6.06
N ASP A 55 -0.71 -5.49 6.52
CA ASP A 55 0.00 -5.34 7.78
C ASP A 55 -0.89 -4.67 8.82
N ILE A 56 -1.04 -5.28 9.99
CA ILE A 56 -1.57 -4.61 11.18
C ILE A 56 -0.38 -3.91 11.83
N VAL A 57 -0.37 -2.58 11.75
CA VAL A 57 0.79 -1.77 12.14
C VAL A 57 0.79 -1.49 13.64
N ASP A 58 1.93 -1.78 14.27
CA ASP A 58 2.26 -1.52 15.66
C ASP A 58 3.67 -0.91 15.79
N ALA A 59 4.17 -0.76 17.01
CA ALA A 59 5.46 -0.14 17.29
C ALA A 59 6.67 -0.94 16.75
N ASP A 60 6.52 -2.26 16.63
CA ASP A 60 7.59 -3.16 16.18
C ASP A 60 7.49 -3.44 14.66
N SER A 61 6.44 -2.95 14.04
CA SER A 61 6.25 -3.09 12.60
C SER A 61 7.38 -2.42 11.83
N TYR A 62 7.91 -3.12 10.83
CA TYR A 62 9.04 -2.68 9.99
C TYR A 62 10.39 -2.54 10.70
N ALA A 63 10.54 -3.00 11.98
CA ALA A 63 11.76 -2.87 12.76
C ALA A 63 13.00 -3.40 12.01
N SER A 64 12.90 -4.57 11.37
CA SER A 64 14.00 -5.17 10.61
C SER A 64 14.50 -4.31 9.45
N PHE A 65 13.65 -3.48 8.85
CA PHE A 65 14.05 -2.53 7.81
C PHE A 65 14.62 -1.25 8.41
N LEU A 66 13.99 -0.75 9.48
CA LEU A 66 14.38 0.48 10.17
C LEU A 66 15.72 0.36 10.91
N GLU A 67 16.09 -0.84 11.38
CA GLU A 67 17.40 -1.11 11.97
C GLU A 67 18.53 -1.06 10.96
N ASN A 68 18.24 -1.35 9.69
CA ASN A 68 19.23 -1.40 8.62
C ASN A 68 19.35 -0.10 7.81
N GLY A 69 18.47 0.89 8.04
CA GLY A 69 18.52 2.16 7.32
C GLY A 69 17.24 2.95 7.37
N LYS A 70 17.21 4.03 6.62
CA LYS A 70 16.01 4.88 6.50
C LYS A 70 14.92 4.20 5.70
N VAL A 71 13.67 4.33 6.16
CA VAL A 71 12.47 3.93 5.44
C VAL A 71 11.53 5.13 5.32
N CYS A 72 11.19 5.49 4.10
CA CYS A 72 10.24 6.54 3.78
C CYS A 72 8.85 5.93 3.59
N PHE A 73 7.90 6.31 4.44
CA PHE A 73 6.50 5.86 4.43
C PHE A 73 5.63 6.91 3.73
N PHE A 74 4.72 6.50 2.86
CA PHE A 74 3.85 7.41 2.10
C PHE A 74 2.59 6.71 1.60
N GLY A 75 1.64 7.51 1.12
CA GLY A 75 0.31 7.08 0.70
C GLY A 75 -0.74 7.37 1.79
N ASP A 76 -2.00 7.09 1.50
CA ASP A 76 -3.11 7.43 2.39
C ASP A 76 -3.15 6.60 3.68
N GLY A 77 -2.47 5.44 3.70
CA GLY A 77 -2.29 4.62 4.90
C GLY A 77 -1.17 5.09 5.83
N ALA A 78 -0.24 5.94 5.38
CA ALA A 78 0.96 6.27 6.13
C ALA A 78 0.71 7.20 7.33
N ALA A 79 -0.12 8.22 7.18
CA ALA A 79 -0.35 9.24 8.21
C ALA A 79 -0.80 8.65 9.56
N LYS A 80 -1.67 7.64 9.56
CA LYS A 80 -2.11 6.98 10.81
C LYS A 80 -1.01 6.16 11.48
N CYS A 81 0.01 5.72 10.72
CA CYS A 81 1.12 4.91 11.20
C CYS A 81 2.20 5.75 11.87
N GLU A 82 2.28 7.06 11.59
CA GLU A 82 3.26 7.99 12.16
C GLU A 82 3.22 8.03 13.71
N THR A 83 2.03 7.82 14.29
CA THR A 83 1.85 7.82 15.75
C THR A 83 2.42 6.58 16.43
N VAL A 84 2.66 5.49 15.71
CA VAL A 84 3.14 4.21 16.26
C VAL A 84 4.53 3.85 15.77
N ILE A 85 4.91 4.22 14.54
CA ILE A 85 6.26 4.01 14.01
C ILE A 85 7.12 5.21 14.40
N THR A 86 7.79 5.13 15.56
CA THR A 86 8.54 6.24 16.16
C THR A 86 10.07 6.15 15.99
N SER A 87 10.54 5.21 15.16
CA SER A 87 11.97 5.06 14.88
C SER A 87 12.57 6.34 14.27
N PRO A 88 13.79 6.76 14.67
CA PRO A 88 14.48 7.91 14.06
C PRO A 88 14.82 7.69 12.58
N ASN A 89 14.81 6.44 12.11
CA ASN A 89 15.00 6.08 10.71
C ASN A 89 13.71 6.07 9.90
N ALA A 90 12.56 6.31 10.53
CA ALA A 90 11.29 6.47 9.83
C ALA A 90 11.13 7.90 9.29
N CYS A 91 10.84 8.01 8.01
CA CYS A 91 10.52 9.28 7.36
C CYS A 91 9.11 9.18 6.77
N PHE A 92 8.29 10.21 6.93
CA PHE A 92 6.95 10.26 6.35
C PHE A 92 6.88 11.31 5.25
N ILE A 93 6.40 10.92 4.07
CA ILE A 93 6.31 11.80 2.89
C ILE A 93 4.84 12.05 2.58
N ASP A 94 4.40 13.28 2.82
CA ASP A 94 3.05 13.72 2.52
C ASP A 94 2.81 14.02 1.05
N GLY A 95 1.53 14.00 0.66
CA GLY A 95 1.09 14.44 -0.66
C GLY A 95 1.47 13.50 -1.79
N ILE A 96 1.66 12.21 -1.50
CA ILE A 96 1.85 11.17 -2.50
C ILE A 96 0.51 10.50 -2.77
N TYR A 97 0.02 10.63 -4.01
CA TYR A 97 -1.26 10.08 -4.47
C TYR A 97 -1.08 9.23 -5.74
N PRO A 98 -1.92 8.22 -5.95
CA PRO A 98 -1.86 7.35 -7.12
C PRO A 98 -2.50 8.04 -8.35
N LEU A 99 -1.88 9.15 -8.79
CA LEU A 99 -2.36 9.93 -9.92
C LEU A 99 -2.02 9.24 -11.26
N ALA A 100 -2.91 9.35 -12.23
CA ALA A 100 -2.72 8.75 -13.56
C ALA A 100 -1.41 9.21 -14.24
N VAL A 101 -0.97 10.45 -14.02
CA VAL A 101 0.32 10.95 -14.53
C VAL A 101 1.51 10.14 -14.03
N ASN A 102 1.40 9.53 -12.84
CA ASN A 102 2.45 8.70 -12.25
C ASN A 102 2.49 7.28 -12.85
N MET A 103 1.45 6.87 -13.58
CA MET A 103 1.40 5.59 -14.28
C MET A 103 2.14 5.61 -15.62
N ALA A 104 2.33 6.80 -16.23
CA ALA A 104 2.77 6.90 -17.62
C ALA A 104 4.07 6.13 -17.90
N SER A 105 5.11 6.34 -17.08
CA SER A 105 6.40 5.64 -17.25
C SER A 105 6.30 4.14 -16.99
N LEU A 106 5.49 3.74 -16.00
CA LEU A 106 5.27 2.33 -15.64
C LEU A 106 4.51 1.60 -16.76
N SER A 107 3.48 2.25 -17.31
CA SER A 107 2.69 1.70 -18.41
C SER A 107 3.50 1.63 -19.71
N GLN A 108 4.35 2.63 -19.98
CA GLN A 108 5.23 2.62 -21.14
C GLN A 108 6.23 1.44 -21.01
N LYS A 109 6.87 1.29 -19.86
CA LYS A 109 7.77 0.16 -19.61
C LYS A 109 7.05 -1.18 -19.76
N ALA A 110 5.84 -1.32 -19.23
CA ALA A 110 5.05 -2.55 -19.37
C ALA A 110 4.71 -2.84 -20.83
N TYR A 111 4.41 -1.80 -21.64
CA TYR A 111 4.17 -1.92 -23.06
C TYR A 111 5.42 -2.38 -23.81
N ASP A 112 6.56 -1.75 -23.56
CA ASP A 112 7.84 -2.07 -24.20
C ASP A 112 8.33 -3.49 -23.85
N ASP A 113 8.06 -3.94 -22.62
CA ASP A 113 8.36 -5.29 -22.12
C ASP A 113 7.33 -6.35 -22.64
N GLY A 114 6.28 -5.94 -23.37
CA GLY A 114 5.23 -6.83 -23.86
C GLY A 114 4.35 -7.42 -22.75
N ARG A 115 4.28 -6.78 -21.58
CA ARG A 115 3.46 -7.23 -20.43
C ARG A 115 2.01 -6.78 -20.59
N PHE A 116 1.23 -7.62 -21.24
CA PHE A 116 -0.20 -7.39 -21.47
C PHE A 116 -1.03 -8.38 -20.68
N GLU A 117 -2.13 -7.90 -20.11
CA GLU A 117 -3.10 -8.71 -19.40
C GLU A 117 -4.02 -9.46 -20.38
N ASN A 118 -4.40 -10.66 -19.99
CA ASN A 118 -5.46 -11.37 -20.72
C ASN A 118 -6.82 -10.80 -20.33
N VAL A 119 -7.43 -10.05 -21.24
CA VAL A 119 -8.68 -9.31 -21.00
C VAL A 119 -9.83 -10.22 -20.56
N ALA A 120 -9.83 -11.50 -20.97
CA ALA A 120 -10.89 -12.45 -20.61
C ALA A 120 -10.79 -12.97 -19.17
N TYR A 121 -9.59 -12.92 -18.59
CA TYR A 121 -9.32 -13.50 -17.26
C TYR A 121 -8.70 -12.51 -16.27
N PHE A 122 -8.43 -11.27 -16.72
CA PHE A 122 -7.87 -10.26 -15.82
C PHE A 122 -8.90 -9.85 -14.77
N GLU A 123 -8.50 -9.95 -13.52
CA GLU A 123 -9.26 -9.47 -12.37
C GLU A 123 -8.37 -8.62 -11.44
N PRO A 124 -8.96 -7.71 -10.66
CA PRO A 124 -8.21 -6.92 -9.69
C PRO A 124 -7.51 -7.83 -8.68
N PHE A 125 -6.34 -7.40 -8.20
CA PHE A 125 -5.60 -8.13 -7.19
C PHE A 125 -6.28 -7.99 -5.82
N TYR A 126 -7.02 -9.05 -5.41
CA TYR A 126 -7.63 -9.15 -4.09
C TYR A 126 -6.69 -9.87 -3.15
N LEU A 127 -5.99 -9.12 -2.29
CA LEU A 127 -5.08 -9.68 -1.28
C LEU A 127 -5.83 -10.43 -0.16
N LYS A 128 -7.04 -10.02 0.12
CA LYS A 128 -7.92 -10.63 1.11
C LYS A 128 -9.22 -11.13 0.47
N GLU A 129 -9.67 -12.29 0.91
CA GLU A 129 -11.01 -12.77 0.58
C GLU A 129 -12.09 -11.85 1.16
N PHE A 130 -13.22 -11.75 0.47
CA PHE A 130 -14.37 -11.00 0.92
C PHE A 130 -14.91 -11.57 2.23
N GLN A 131 -14.79 -10.81 3.33
CA GLN A 131 -15.44 -11.11 4.59
C GLN A 131 -16.79 -10.40 4.65
N ALA A 132 -17.87 -11.13 4.45
CA ALA A 132 -19.22 -10.62 4.67
C ALA A 132 -19.39 -10.26 6.16
N THR A 133 -19.52 -9.00 6.47
CA THR A 133 -20.00 -8.56 7.79
C THR A 133 -21.47 -8.92 7.91
N ILE A 134 -21.82 -9.77 8.87
CA ILE A 134 -23.23 -10.02 9.21
C ILE A 134 -23.80 -8.66 9.66
N ALA A 135 -24.70 -8.11 8.86
CA ALA A 135 -25.38 -6.85 9.19
C ALA A 135 -26.16 -7.05 10.49
N LYS A 136 -25.71 -6.45 11.58
CA LYS A 136 -26.46 -6.38 12.85
C LYS A 136 -27.57 -5.34 12.69
N ASN A 137 -28.63 -5.69 11.99
CA ASN A 137 -29.81 -4.85 11.95
C ASN A 137 -30.61 -5.09 13.25
N LYS A 138 -30.48 -4.13 14.21
CA LYS A 138 -31.17 -4.19 15.50
C LYS A 138 -32.69 -4.41 15.33
N VAL A 139 -33.30 -3.70 14.40
CA VAL A 139 -34.74 -3.78 14.13
C VAL A 139 -35.17 -5.17 13.66
N LEU A 140 -34.36 -5.82 12.82
CA LEU A 140 -34.66 -7.16 12.32
C LEU A 140 -34.46 -8.23 13.41
N ASN A 141 -33.45 -8.07 14.26
CA ASN A 141 -33.18 -8.98 15.37
C ASN A 141 -34.26 -8.91 16.46
N GLU A 142 -34.79 -7.72 16.74
CA GLU A 142 -35.94 -7.52 17.65
C GLU A 142 -37.23 -8.12 17.07
N ALA A 143 -37.51 -7.91 15.78
CA ALA A 143 -38.65 -8.48 15.08
C ALA A 143 -38.62 -10.02 14.97
N LEU A 144 -37.42 -10.62 14.92
CA LEU A 144 -37.22 -12.05 14.83
C LEU A 144 -37.01 -12.74 16.19
N GLY A 145 -37.13 -12.01 17.31
CA GLY A 145 -37.01 -12.55 18.67
C GLY A 145 -35.63 -13.16 19.00
N LYS A 146 -34.58 -12.79 18.26
CA LYS A 146 -33.21 -13.28 18.48
C LYS A 146 -32.43 -12.37 19.44
N ASN A 147 -32.97 -12.21 20.65
CA ASN A 147 -32.19 -11.66 21.77
C ASN A 147 -31.58 -12.85 22.54
N LYS A 148 -30.31 -13.12 22.30
CA LYS A 148 -29.40 -13.78 23.25
C LYS A 148 -28.03 -13.17 23.13
#